data_8083646b6a29186074ebaf69e2014d5e
#
_entry.id   8083646b6a29186074ebaf69e2014d5e
#
_cell.length_a   1.000
_cell.length_b   1.000
_cell.length_c   1.000
_cell.angle_alpha   90.00
_cell.angle_beta   90.00
_cell.angle_gamma   90.00
#
_symmetry.space_group_name_H-M   'P 1'
#
loop_
_entity.id
_entity.type
_entity.pdbx_description
1 polymer ?
#
loop_
_entity_poly.entity_id
_entity_poly.type
_entity_poly.pdbx_seq_one_letter_code
_entity_poly.pdbx_strand_id
1 'polypeptide(L)'
;MALFSGAALFGTGCGPLVCGFIAQNTTWRWIFYMQTITCGTMVALICVVFKETRGSVLLSRKAKALNKWYEAREAAGYYGFNAPYTISSSEKKNTVSQRIRWKVASDEERASLTKMISISLVRPFHLLFTEPVVFWFSLWVAFSWAVLYLTLAAIPLVFQRNHGFSLQQANAVFSAMCVGAILATILSIYQEKVAKRYGKLANTPEGRLYFACVESALMPIGLFMFGWTCFPDIHWIVPSIAITLATMGIFAIYLAVFNYLADTYHRYASSALAAQSFCRNMLGKLLSISVLGVTGLTSYRRRLPAHNDANVQPAYFWRRELSARWHWDVVDARALDTSVLWAKNQSEE
;
A
#
# COMPACT_ATOMS: atom_id res chain seq x y z
N MET A 1 12.28 -3.63 -7.61
CA MET A 1 10.96 -3.95 -7.02
C MET A 1 11.06 -4.92 -5.84
N ALA A 2 11.86 -6.01 -5.90
CA ALA A 2 12.00 -6.99 -4.82
C ALA A 2 12.37 -6.36 -3.46
N LEU A 3 13.35 -5.46 -3.43
CA LEU A 3 13.75 -4.75 -2.20
C LEU A 3 12.61 -3.90 -1.61
N PHE A 4 11.83 -3.23 -2.44
CA PHE A 4 10.68 -2.44 -2.00
C PHE A 4 9.59 -3.33 -1.37
N SER A 5 9.25 -4.42 -2.04
CA SER A 5 8.27 -5.40 -1.53
C SER A 5 8.76 -6.08 -0.25
N GLY A 6 10.07 -6.40 -0.19
CA GLY A 6 10.72 -6.97 0.99
C GLY A 6 10.66 -6.04 2.19
N ALA A 7 11.00 -4.77 1.99
CA ALA A 7 10.93 -3.76 3.05
C ALA A 7 9.51 -3.56 3.58
N ALA A 8 8.49 -3.62 2.71
CA ALA A 8 7.09 -3.50 3.11
C ALA A 8 6.64 -4.66 4.03
N LEU A 9 6.96 -5.91 3.65
CA LEU A 9 6.61 -7.07 4.48
C LEU A 9 7.46 -7.17 5.75
N PHE A 10 8.75 -6.86 5.66
CA PHE A 10 9.63 -6.78 6.81
C PHE A 10 9.09 -5.77 7.85
N GLY A 11 8.69 -4.59 7.40
CA GLY A 11 8.08 -3.56 8.26
C GLY A 11 6.77 -4.04 8.90
N THR A 12 5.98 -4.84 8.18
CA THR A 12 4.74 -5.43 8.72
C THR A 12 5.01 -6.40 9.87
N GLY A 13 6.12 -7.17 9.83
CA GLY A 13 6.57 -8.03 10.92
C GLY A 13 7.23 -7.27 12.06
N CYS A 14 8.05 -6.25 11.75
CA CYS A 14 8.73 -5.40 12.74
C CYS A 14 7.76 -4.59 13.61
N GLY A 15 6.63 -4.14 13.07
CA GLY A 15 5.63 -3.35 13.79
C GLY A 15 5.17 -4.03 15.08
N PRO A 16 4.50 -5.18 15.01
CA PRO A 16 4.04 -5.92 16.20
C PRO A 16 5.18 -6.36 17.11
N LEU A 17 6.34 -6.73 16.54
CA LEU A 17 7.53 -7.10 17.31
C LEU A 17 7.92 -5.96 18.26
N VAL A 18 8.16 -4.77 17.76
CA VAL A 18 8.55 -3.60 18.57
C VAL A 18 7.43 -3.17 19.52
N CYS A 19 6.18 -3.15 19.01
CA CYS A 19 5.02 -2.77 19.84
C CYS A 19 4.81 -3.72 21.02
N GLY A 20 5.10 -5.02 20.88
CA GLY A 20 4.99 -6.00 21.95
C GLY A 20 5.94 -5.71 23.11
N PHE A 21 7.19 -5.34 22.83
CA PHE A 21 8.16 -4.94 23.85
C PHE A 21 7.75 -3.64 24.54
N ILE A 22 7.25 -2.67 23.80
CA ILE A 22 6.79 -1.39 24.38
C ILE A 22 5.56 -1.62 25.26
N ALA A 23 4.59 -2.41 24.80
CA ALA A 23 3.34 -2.64 25.51
C ALA A 23 3.54 -3.36 26.86
N GLN A 24 4.53 -4.24 26.98
CA GLN A 24 4.82 -4.96 28.20
C GLN A 24 5.58 -4.11 29.23
N ASN A 25 6.52 -3.27 28.78
CA ASN A 25 7.42 -2.52 29.67
C ASN A 25 6.94 -1.10 29.97
N THR A 26 5.97 -0.59 29.19
CA THR A 26 5.46 0.78 29.32
C THR A 26 3.94 0.81 29.12
N THR A 27 3.35 1.99 29.06
CA THR A 27 1.92 2.15 28.76
C THR A 27 1.64 2.05 27.26
N TRP A 28 0.47 1.56 26.89
CA TRP A 28 0.01 1.45 25.49
C TRP A 28 0.09 2.77 24.71
N ARG A 29 0.06 3.92 25.38
CA ARG A 29 0.17 5.26 24.77
C ARG A 29 1.52 5.48 24.10
N TRP A 30 2.58 4.86 24.60
CA TRP A 30 3.91 4.96 24.02
C TRP A 30 4.01 4.39 22.61
N ILE A 31 3.17 3.43 22.27
CA ILE A 31 3.09 2.88 20.89
C ILE A 31 2.75 4.01 19.90
N PHE A 32 1.76 4.84 20.24
CA PHE A 32 1.35 5.95 19.38
C PHE A 32 2.38 7.07 19.35
N TYR A 33 3.02 7.37 20.46
CA TYR A 33 4.10 8.37 20.51
C TYR A 33 5.28 7.94 19.65
N MET A 34 5.73 6.71 19.74
CA MET A 34 6.80 6.16 18.91
C MET A 34 6.43 6.20 17.42
N GLN A 35 5.21 5.83 17.07
CA GLN A 35 4.73 5.89 15.69
C GLN A 35 4.73 7.33 15.17
N THR A 36 4.24 8.28 15.95
CA THR A 36 4.22 9.71 15.57
C THR A 36 5.63 10.27 15.39
N ILE A 37 6.55 9.97 16.32
CA ILE A 37 7.95 10.40 16.22
C ILE A 37 8.62 9.79 14.98
N THR A 38 8.43 8.49 14.73
CA THR A 38 9.01 7.82 13.56
C THR A 38 8.45 8.39 12.26
N CYS A 39 7.15 8.61 12.15
CA CYS A 39 6.55 9.24 10.98
C CYS A 39 7.05 10.69 10.80
N GLY A 40 7.13 11.47 11.86
CA GLY A 40 7.63 12.84 11.82
C GLY A 40 9.09 12.93 11.36
N THR A 41 9.96 12.08 11.92
CA THR A 41 11.36 12.00 11.50
C THR A 41 11.51 11.55 10.05
N MET A 42 10.72 10.57 9.59
CA MET A 42 10.74 10.14 8.19
C MET A 42 10.29 11.25 7.24
N VAL A 43 9.21 11.97 7.57
CA VAL A 43 8.76 13.11 6.75
C VAL A 43 9.84 14.19 6.69
N ALA A 44 10.45 14.56 7.82
CA ALA A 44 11.54 15.54 7.85
C ALA A 44 12.74 15.08 7.01
N LEU A 45 13.14 13.82 7.12
CA LEU A 45 14.22 13.23 6.32
C LEU A 45 13.92 13.27 4.82
N ILE A 46 12.68 12.91 4.42
CA ILE A 46 12.24 12.96 3.03
C ILE A 46 12.30 14.38 2.50
N CYS A 47 11.82 15.37 3.25
CA CYS A 47 11.85 16.77 2.83
C CYS A 47 13.28 17.31 2.61
N VAL A 48 14.25 16.84 3.42
CA VAL A 48 15.65 17.29 3.31
C VAL A 48 16.40 16.55 2.21
N VAL A 49 16.24 15.23 2.11
CA VAL A 49 17.06 14.38 1.23
C VAL A 49 16.47 14.24 -0.17
N PHE A 50 15.14 14.20 -0.28
CA PHE A 50 14.49 13.94 -1.57
C PHE A 50 14.43 15.20 -2.44
N LYS A 51 15.16 15.15 -3.55
CA LYS A 51 15.02 16.13 -4.64
C LYS A 51 13.95 15.65 -5.61
N GLU A 52 13.33 16.61 -6.32
CA GLU A 52 12.35 16.30 -7.37
C GLU A 52 12.97 15.39 -8.44
N THR A 53 12.43 14.19 -8.60
CA THR A 53 12.89 13.18 -9.56
C THR A 53 11.93 12.96 -10.73
N ARG A 54 10.74 13.59 -10.69
CA ARG A 54 9.73 13.42 -11.71
C ARG A 54 10.18 14.06 -13.03
N GLY A 55 10.40 13.22 -14.06
CA GLY A 55 10.94 13.64 -15.34
C GLY A 55 10.19 14.81 -16.01
N SER A 56 8.84 14.80 -15.96
CA SER A 56 8.01 15.89 -16.50
C SER A 56 8.26 17.22 -15.80
N VAL A 57 8.42 17.23 -14.47
CA VAL A 57 8.70 18.44 -13.70
C VAL A 57 10.10 18.96 -13.98
N LEU A 58 11.09 18.06 -14.06
CA LEU A 58 12.47 18.43 -14.40
C LEU A 58 12.57 19.01 -15.81
N LEU A 59 11.87 18.42 -16.80
CA LEU A 59 11.81 18.94 -18.16
C LEU A 59 11.14 20.32 -18.20
N SER A 60 10.03 20.51 -17.49
CA SER A 60 9.36 21.81 -17.38
C SER A 60 10.25 22.88 -16.76
N ARG A 61 11.01 22.54 -15.68
CA ARG A 61 11.99 23.46 -15.08
C ARG A 61 13.12 23.79 -16.05
N LYS A 62 13.65 22.81 -16.79
CA LYS A 62 14.68 23.04 -17.82
C LYS A 62 14.15 23.91 -18.95
N ALA A 63 12.94 23.64 -19.45
CA ALA A 63 12.31 24.43 -20.51
C ALA A 63 12.13 25.91 -20.07
N LYS A 64 11.65 26.12 -18.84
CA LYS A 64 11.53 27.50 -18.27
C LYS A 64 12.89 28.20 -18.14
N ALA A 65 13.93 27.50 -17.68
CA ALA A 65 15.25 28.07 -17.56
C ALA A 65 15.84 28.43 -18.93
N LEU A 66 15.68 27.56 -19.92
CA LEU A 66 16.08 27.83 -21.31
C LEU A 66 15.33 28.99 -21.92
N ASN A 67 14.03 29.07 -21.76
CA ASN A 67 13.22 30.18 -22.26
C ASN A 67 13.67 31.51 -21.66
N LYS A 68 13.91 31.56 -20.35
CA LYS A 68 14.45 32.76 -19.68
C LYS A 68 15.82 33.16 -20.23
N TRP A 69 16.67 32.20 -20.52
CA TRP A 69 17.98 32.46 -21.11
C TRP A 69 17.86 33.01 -22.54
N TYR A 70 16.96 32.44 -23.38
CA TYR A 70 16.67 32.93 -24.71
C TYR A 70 16.09 34.36 -24.67
N GLU A 71 15.18 34.67 -23.76
CA GLU A 71 14.62 36.00 -23.57
C GLU A 71 15.70 37.04 -23.24
N ALA A 72 16.64 36.70 -22.38
CA ALA A 72 17.77 37.59 -22.04
C ALA A 72 18.68 37.83 -23.24
N ARG A 73 18.92 36.82 -24.10
CA ARG A 73 19.73 36.98 -25.33
C ARG A 73 18.99 37.79 -26.41
N GLU A 74 17.71 37.57 -26.57
CA GLU A 74 16.86 38.33 -27.50
C GLU A 74 16.80 39.82 -27.09
N ALA A 75 16.72 40.13 -25.81
CA ALA A 75 16.82 41.50 -25.30
C ALA A 75 18.15 42.16 -25.59
N ALA A 76 19.25 41.37 -25.68
CA ALA A 76 20.57 41.81 -26.10
C ALA A 76 20.79 41.87 -27.63
N GLY A 77 19.71 41.60 -28.41
CA GLY A 77 19.73 41.66 -29.90
C GLY A 77 20.23 40.38 -30.60
N TYR A 78 20.47 39.28 -29.85
CA TYR A 78 20.91 38.01 -30.42
C TYR A 78 19.72 37.07 -30.66
N TYR A 79 19.28 36.89 -31.89
CA TYR A 79 18.27 35.92 -32.27
C TYR A 79 18.89 34.56 -32.57
N GLY A 80 18.42 33.52 -31.91
CA GLY A 80 19.12 32.21 -31.88
C GLY A 80 18.89 31.32 -33.09
N PHE A 81 17.93 31.61 -33.98
CA PHE A 81 17.61 30.72 -35.10
C PHE A 81 17.03 31.49 -36.32
N ASN A 82 17.66 31.26 -37.45
CA ASN A 82 17.18 31.74 -38.75
C ASN A 82 16.47 30.60 -39.47
N ALA A 83 15.15 30.57 -39.45
CA ALA A 83 14.38 29.57 -40.20
C ALA A 83 14.27 29.93 -41.67
N PRO A 84 14.44 28.97 -42.60
CA PRO A 84 14.13 29.20 -44.00
C PRO A 84 12.60 29.35 -44.13
N TYR A 85 12.15 30.47 -44.65
CA TYR A 85 10.76 30.72 -44.97
C TYR A 85 10.56 30.54 -46.46
N THR A 86 9.73 29.57 -46.86
CA THR A 86 9.37 29.33 -48.27
C THR A 86 8.10 30.12 -48.60
N ILE A 87 8.24 31.22 -49.28
CA ILE A 87 7.10 31.87 -49.95
C ILE A 87 6.87 31.11 -51.26
N SER A 88 5.67 30.61 -51.47
CA SER A 88 5.25 29.68 -52.56
C SER A 88 5.39 30.18 -53.96
N SER A 89 6.21 31.17 -54.32
CA SER A 89 6.35 31.66 -55.66
C SER A 89 7.72 32.25 -56.06
N SER A 90 8.76 32.10 -55.26
CA SER A 90 10.08 32.57 -55.68
C SER A 90 11.20 31.81 -54.99
N GLU A 91 12.21 31.35 -55.75
CA GLU A 91 13.34 30.54 -55.32
C GLU A 91 14.34 31.22 -54.35
N LYS A 92 14.01 32.39 -53.80
CA LYS A 92 14.84 33.03 -52.79
C LYS A 92 14.48 32.52 -51.40
N LYS A 93 15.33 31.69 -50.83
CA LYS A 93 15.30 31.31 -49.41
C LYS A 93 15.60 32.53 -48.55
N ASN A 94 14.61 33.30 -48.20
CA ASN A 94 14.76 34.36 -47.24
C ASN A 94 14.78 33.74 -45.82
N THR A 95 15.85 33.91 -45.08
CA THR A 95 15.96 33.52 -43.69
C THR A 95 15.37 34.61 -42.80
N VAL A 96 14.33 34.26 -42.05
CA VAL A 96 13.73 35.17 -41.08
C VAL A 96 14.15 34.70 -39.66
N SER A 97 14.60 35.63 -38.85
CA SER A 97 14.94 35.34 -37.45
C SER A 97 13.67 35.00 -36.66
N GLN A 98 13.64 33.78 -36.13
CA GLN A 98 12.48 33.30 -35.36
C GLN A 98 12.82 33.16 -33.90
N ARG A 99 11.82 33.42 -33.04
CA ARG A 99 11.91 33.21 -31.60
C ARG A 99 11.63 31.74 -31.29
N ILE A 100 12.55 31.09 -30.58
CA ILE A 100 12.38 29.71 -30.12
C ILE A 100 11.85 29.74 -28.70
N ARG A 101 10.80 28.94 -28.45
CA ARG A 101 10.28 28.68 -27.11
C ARG A 101 10.15 27.19 -26.91
N TRP A 102 10.76 26.72 -25.84
CA TRP A 102 10.68 25.34 -25.44
C TRP A 102 9.40 25.07 -24.68
N LYS A 103 8.58 24.18 -25.20
CA LYS A 103 7.35 23.70 -24.56
C LYS A 103 7.48 22.22 -24.29
N VAL A 104 6.88 21.77 -23.20
CA VAL A 104 6.83 20.35 -22.81
C VAL A 104 5.40 19.88 -23.01
N ALA A 105 5.20 18.79 -23.75
CA ALA A 105 3.88 18.24 -24.04
C ALA A 105 3.04 17.98 -22.77
N SER A 106 3.68 17.56 -21.69
CA SER A 106 3.02 17.37 -20.40
C SER A 106 2.50 18.67 -19.75
N ASP A 107 2.99 19.85 -20.15
CA ASP A 107 2.50 21.14 -19.64
C ASP A 107 1.31 21.65 -20.49
N GLU A 108 1.28 21.30 -21.76
CA GLU A 108 0.15 21.62 -22.67
C GLU A 108 -1.08 20.76 -22.37
N GLU A 109 -0.86 19.47 -22.05
CA GLU A 109 -1.92 18.52 -21.66
C GLU A 109 -2.41 18.70 -20.23
N ARG A 110 -1.93 19.70 -19.49
CA ARG A 110 -2.25 19.87 -18.08
C ARG A 110 -3.71 20.23 -17.88
N ALA A 111 -4.51 19.23 -17.53
CA ALA A 111 -5.90 19.42 -17.13
C ALA A 111 -5.98 20.24 -15.84
N SER A 112 -7.12 20.90 -15.60
CA SER A 112 -7.38 21.58 -14.33
C SER A 112 -7.19 20.62 -13.14
N LEU A 113 -6.80 21.12 -11.97
CA LEU A 113 -6.58 20.31 -10.78
C LEU A 113 -7.78 19.43 -10.45
N THR A 114 -9.00 19.98 -10.57
CA THR A 114 -10.25 19.23 -10.36
C THR A 114 -10.39 18.05 -11.30
N LYS A 115 -10.08 18.22 -12.59
CA LYS A 115 -10.10 17.14 -13.59
C LYS A 115 -9.02 16.09 -13.30
N MET A 116 -7.83 16.49 -12.86
CA MET A 116 -6.77 15.58 -12.48
C MET A 116 -7.15 14.72 -11.27
N ILE A 117 -7.75 15.32 -10.24
CA ILE A 117 -8.24 14.61 -9.05
C ILE A 117 -9.36 13.63 -9.42
N SER A 118 -10.34 14.08 -10.21
CA SER A 118 -11.44 13.22 -10.69
C SER A 118 -10.91 12.01 -11.46
N ILE A 119 -9.98 12.22 -12.39
CA ILE A 119 -9.36 11.13 -13.14
C ILE A 119 -8.60 10.17 -12.20
N SER A 120 -7.88 10.69 -11.23
CA SER A 120 -7.11 9.87 -10.28
C SER A 120 -7.99 9.04 -9.36
N LEU A 121 -9.19 9.53 -9.03
CA LEU A 121 -10.16 8.80 -8.20
C LEU A 121 -10.96 7.78 -9.01
N VAL A 122 -11.46 8.16 -10.17
CA VAL A 122 -12.38 7.31 -10.96
C VAL A 122 -11.64 6.22 -11.74
N ARG A 123 -10.47 6.52 -12.29
CA ARG A 123 -9.73 5.59 -13.16
C ARG A 123 -9.37 4.24 -12.49
N PRO A 124 -8.94 4.16 -11.22
CA PRO A 124 -8.68 2.88 -10.56
C PRO A 124 -9.92 1.98 -10.54
N PHE A 125 -11.09 2.53 -10.22
CA PHE A 125 -12.34 1.76 -10.22
C PHE A 125 -12.78 1.36 -11.62
N HIS A 126 -12.63 2.26 -12.60
CA HIS A 126 -12.91 1.93 -14.00
C HIS A 126 -12.04 0.75 -14.45
N LEU A 127 -10.72 0.78 -14.23
CA LEU A 127 -9.82 -0.33 -14.55
C LEU A 127 -10.18 -1.61 -13.78
N LEU A 128 -10.57 -1.50 -12.53
CA LEU A 128 -10.94 -2.66 -11.71
C LEU A 128 -12.13 -3.43 -12.28
N PHE A 129 -13.14 -2.72 -12.83
CA PHE A 129 -14.36 -3.34 -13.31
C PHE A 129 -14.36 -3.63 -14.82
N THR A 130 -13.51 -2.96 -15.61
CA THR A 130 -13.43 -3.18 -17.06
C THR A 130 -12.35 -4.17 -17.46
N GLU A 131 -11.25 -4.27 -16.67
CA GLU A 131 -10.10 -5.11 -16.99
C GLU A 131 -10.11 -6.39 -16.14
N PRO A 132 -10.45 -7.57 -16.69
CA PRO A 132 -10.52 -8.82 -15.93
C PRO A 132 -9.19 -9.17 -15.24
N VAL A 133 -8.07 -8.84 -15.89
CA VAL A 133 -6.73 -9.10 -15.36
C VAL A 133 -6.49 -8.30 -14.08
N VAL A 134 -6.83 -7.00 -14.07
CA VAL A 134 -6.72 -6.14 -12.87
C VAL A 134 -7.61 -6.67 -11.77
N PHE A 135 -8.85 -7.08 -12.09
CA PHE A 135 -9.81 -7.61 -11.12
C PHE A 135 -9.29 -8.88 -10.43
N TRP A 136 -8.91 -9.91 -11.18
CA TRP A 136 -8.50 -11.19 -10.62
C TRP A 136 -7.17 -11.09 -9.86
N PHE A 137 -6.19 -10.35 -10.37
CA PHE A 137 -4.94 -10.13 -9.65
C PHE A 137 -5.14 -9.29 -8.38
N SER A 138 -6.02 -8.29 -8.41
CA SER A 138 -6.36 -7.52 -7.22
C SER A 138 -7.03 -8.38 -6.16
N LEU A 139 -7.93 -9.29 -6.56
CA LEU A 139 -8.59 -10.22 -5.66
C LEU A 139 -7.62 -11.22 -5.04
N TRP A 140 -6.70 -11.77 -5.84
CA TRP A 140 -5.67 -12.71 -5.38
C TRP A 140 -4.75 -12.08 -4.31
N VAL A 141 -4.24 -10.88 -4.57
CA VAL A 141 -3.43 -10.16 -3.58
C VAL A 141 -4.27 -9.77 -2.37
N ALA A 142 -5.51 -9.32 -2.56
CA ALA A 142 -6.40 -8.96 -1.46
C ALA A 142 -6.66 -10.14 -0.52
N PHE A 143 -6.88 -11.35 -1.07
CA PHE A 143 -7.00 -12.57 -0.30
C PHE A 143 -5.71 -12.89 0.49
N SER A 144 -4.55 -12.82 -0.17
CA SER A 144 -3.26 -13.09 0.48
C SER A 144 -2.97 -12.13 1.64
N TRP A 145 -3.32 -10.85 1.48
CA TRP A 145 -3.20 -9.85 2.54
C TRP A 145 -4.23 -10.02 3.65
N ALA A 146 -5.43 -10.47 3.32
CA ALA A 146 -6.43 -10.82 4.33
C ALA A 146 -5.93 -11.96 5.22
N VAL A 147 -5.32 -12.99 4.63
CA VAL A 147 -4.66 -14.08 5.36
C VAL A 147 -3.51 -13.55 6.22
N LEU A 148 -2.71 -12.63 5.70
CA LEU A 148 -1.64 -11.98 6.48
C LEU A 148 -2.20 -11.30 7.73
N TYR A 149 -3.24 -10.50 7.61
CA TYR A 149 -3.86 -9.82 8.77
C TYR A 149 -4.47 -10.80 9.78
N LEU A 150 -5.07 -11.91 9.29
CA LEU A 150 -5.56 -12.97 10.16
C LEU A 150 -4.41 -13.63 10.93
N THR A 151 -3.30 -13.90 10.27
CA THR A 151 -2.10 -14.46 10.89
C THR A 151 -1.52 -13.51 11.94
N LEU A 152 -1.46 -12.20 11.66
CA LEU A 152 -1.03 -11.19 12.65
C LEU A 152 -1.89 -11.21 13.93
N ALA A 153 -3.19 -11.42 13.79
CA ALA A 153 -4.10 -11.53 14.95
C ALA A 153 -3.98 -12.88 15.67
N ALA A 154 -3.74 -13.96 14.93
CA ALA A 154 -3.68 -15.32 15.46
C ALA A 154 -2.40 -15.62 16.24
N ILE A 155 -1.23 -15.11 15.78
CA ILE A 155 0.07 -15.40 16.38
C ILE A 155 0.09 -15.12 17.90
N PRO A 156 -0.17 -13.90 18.39
CA PRO A 156 -0.10 -13.63 19.82
C PRO A 156 -1.08 -14.49 20.62
N LEU A 157 -2.25 -14.74 20.06
CA LEU A 157 -3.30 -15.52 20.71
C LEU A 157 -2.92 -16.99 20.88
N VAL A 158 -2.34 -17.60 19.86
CA VAL A 158 -1.91 -19.00 19.85
C VAL A 158 -0.73 -19.19 20.80
N PHE A 159 0.31 -18.36 20.68
CA PHE A 159 1.52 -18.54 21.49
C PHE A 159 1.29 -18.24 22.98
N GLN A 160 0.41 -17.28 23.33
CA GLN A 160 0.04 -17.04 24.71
C GLN A 160 -0.81 -18.16 25.31
N ARG A 161 -1.78 -18.71 24.53
CA ARG A 161 -2.70 -19.72 25.06
C ARG A 161 -2.12 -21.13 25.10
N ASN A 162 -1.43 -21.52 24.03
CA ASN A 162 -0.98 -22.90 23.86
C ASN A 162 0.45 -23.13 24.42
N HIS A 163 1.30 -22.12 24.33
CA HIS A 163 2.69 -22.22 24.78
C HIS A 163 3.00 -21.42 26.06
N GLY A 164 1.99 -20.72 26.63
CA GLY A 164 2.17 -19.95 27.86
C GLY A 164 3.13 -18.75 27.76
N PHE A 165 3.37 -18.25 26.55
CA PHE A 165 4.29 -17.13 26.33
C PHE A 165 3.75 -15.83 26.94
N SER A 166 4.65 -15.01 27.48
CA SER A 166 4.35 -13.64 27.84
C SER A 166 4.00 -12.81 26.59
N LEU A 167 3.36 -11.65 26.75
CA LEU A 167 3.02 -10.78 25.63
C LEU A 167 4.25 -10.43 24.79
N GLN A 168 5.38 -10.15 25.43
CA GLN A 168 6.65 -9.86 24.77
C GLN A 168 7.16 -11.04 23.95
N GLN A 169 7.16 -12.24 24.55
CA GLN A 169 7.63 -13.46 23.88
C GLN A 169 6.73 -13.83 22.68
N ALA A 170 5.41 -13.73 22.83
CA ALA A 170 4.48 -13.99 21.76
C ALA A 170 4.65 -13.01 20.59
N ASN A 171 4.93 -11.74 20.88
CA ASN A 171 5.23 -10.77 19.83
C ASN A 171 6.66 -10.92 19.26
N ALA A 172 7.60 -11.50 20.01
CA ALA A 172 8.92 -11.82 19.47
C ALA A 172 8.85 -12.85 18.33
N VAL A 173 7.82 -13.71 18.28
CA VAL A 173 7.60 -14.65 17.17
C VAL A 173 7.42 -13.96 15.81
N PHE A 174 7.01 -12.69 15.79
CA PHE A 174 6.95 -11.91 14.54
C PHE A 174 8.32 -11.75 13.86
N SER A 175 9.42 -12.01 14.57
CA SER A 175 10.74 -12.13 13.95
C SER A 175 10.78 -13.20 12.85
N ALA A 176 9.97 -14.26 12.96
CA ALA A 176 9.83 -15.29 11.92
C ALA A 176 9.28 -14.70 10.59
N MET A 177 8.36 -13.73 10.67
CA MET A 177 7.89 -12.99 9.47
C MET A 177 9.00 -12.13 8.88
N CYS A 178 9.80 -11.47 9.72
CA CYS A 178 10.94 -10.67 9.25
C CYS A 178 11.97 -11.55 8.53
N VAL A 179 12.28 -12.72 9.09
CA VAL A 179 13.16 -13.72 8.45
C VAL A 179 12.57 -14.20 7.13
N GLY A 180 11.25 -14.50 7.10
CA GLY A 180 10.55 -14.90 5.88
C GLY A 180 10.62 -13.83 4.77
N ALA A 181 10.45 -12.56 5.11
CA ALA A 181 10.57 -11.46 4.16
C ALA A 181 11.99 -11.30 3.61
N ILE A 182 13.01 -11.48 4.45
CA ILE A 182 14.43 -11.44 4.03
C ILE A 182 14.74 -12.60 3.10
N LEU A 183 14.39 -13.83 3.48
CA LEU A 183 14.63 -15.03 2.68
C LEU A 183 13.93 -14.96 1.32
N ALA A 184 12.66 -14.53 1.30
CA ALA A 184 11.91 -14.34 0.07
C ALA A 184 12.54 -13.27 -0.83
N THR A 185 13.04 -12.17 -0.27
CA THR A 185 13.73 -11.12 -1.03
C THR A 185 15.02 -11.66 -1.66
N ILE A 186 15.81 -12.39 -0.91
CA ILE A 186 17.07 -13.01 -1.40
C ILE A 186 16.74 -14.01 -2.52
N LEU A 187 15.74 -14.89 -2.29
CA LEU A 187 15.31 -15.87 -3.27
C LEU A 187 14.83 -15.20 -4.57
N SER A 188 14.02 -14.16 -4.47
CA SER A 188 13.54 -13.41 -5.63
C SER A 188 14.68 -12.76 -6.43
N ILE A 189 15.69 -12.19 -5.77
CA ILE A 189 16.87 -11.63 -6.44
C ILE A 189 17.67 -12.74 -7.14
N TYR A 190 17.80 -13.89 -6.50
CA TYR A 190 18.50 -15.04 -7.10
C TYR A 190 17.75 -15.58 -8.32
N GLN A 191 16.43 -15.72 -8.24
CA GLN A 191 15.58 -16.14 -9.36
C GLN A 191 15.68 -15.18 -10.54
N GLU A 192 15.71 -13.89 -10.30
CA GLU A 192 15.86 -12.89 -11.37
C GLU A 192 17.22 -13.03 -12.08
N LYS A 193 18.29 -13.37 -11.35
CA LYS A 193 19.61 -13.67 -11.93
C LYS A 193 19.57 -14.96 -12.76
N VAL A 194 18.93 -16.02 -12.24
CA VAL A 194 18.78 -17.29 -12.94
C VAL A 194 17.94 -17.12 -14.21
N ALA A 195 16.81 -16.42 -14.13
CA ALA A 195 15.96 -16.14 -15.29
C ALA A 195 16.72 -15.40 -16.40
N LYS A 196 17.54 -14.42 -16.05
CA LYS A 196 18.38 -13.68 -17.02
C LYS A 196 19.42 -14.61 -17.68
N ARG A 197 19.96 -15.61 -16.96
CA ARG A 197 20.95 -16.56 -17.48
C ARG A 197 20.33 -17.53 -18.50
N TYR A 198 19.08 -17.94 -18.29
CA TYR A 198 18.38 -18.89 -19.19
C TYR A 198 17.62 -18.21 -20.34
N GLY A 199 17.65 -16.88 -20.45
CA GLY A 199 17.37 -16.06 -21.65
C GLY A 199 15.94 -16.00 -22.17
N LYS A 200 15.15 -17.06 -22.07
CA LYS A 200 13.81 -17.15 -22.65
C LYS A 200 12.66 -16.66 -21.73
N LEU A 201 12.85 -16.75 -20.42
CA LEU A 201 11.82 -16.39 -19.44
C LEU A 201 11.89 -14.93 -18.95
N ALA A 202 13.03 -14.25 -19.13
CA ALA A 202 13.29 -12.95 -18.52
C ALA A 202 12.62 -11.77 -19.22
N ASN A 203 12.24 -11.91 -20.49
CA ASN A 203 11.84 -10.81 -21.36
C ASN A 203 10.31 -10.64 -21.48
N THR A 204 9.52 -11.52 -20.90
CA THR A 204 8.07 -11.43 -20.93
C THR A 204 7.50 -11.23 -19.53
N PRO A 205 6.45 -10.42 -19.34
CA PRO A 205 5.78 -10.25 -18.05
C PRO A 205 5.30 -11.59 -17.46
N GLU A 206 4.86 -12.51 -18.33
CA GLU A 206 4.38 -13.85 -17.96
C GLU A 206 5.50 -14.75 -17.42
N GLY A 207 6.73 -14.57 -17.90
CA GLY A 207 7.87 -15.37 -17.44
C GLY A 207 8.17 -15.20 -15.95
N ARG A 208 7.88 -14.04 -15.40
CA ARG A 208 8.00 -13.77 -13.96
C ARG A 208 6.89 -14.42 -13.14
N LEU A 209 5.73 -14.65 -13.76
CA LEU A 209 4.58 -15.25 -13.10
C LEU A 209 4.79 -16.76 -12.82
N TYR A 210 5.57 -17.47 -13.64
CA TYR A 210 5.85 -18.90 -13.42
C TYR A 210 6.52 -19.18 -12.07
N PHE A 211 7.54 -18.40 -11.71
CA PHE A 211 8.19 -18.54 -10.41
C PHE A 211 7.23 -18.26 -9.26
N ALA A 212 6.43 -17.22 -9.42
CA ALA A 212 5.45 -16.84 -8.41
C ALA A 212 4.34 -17.89 -8.24
N CYS A 213 3.94 -18.59 -9.29
CA CYS A 213 2.97 -19.69 -9.19
C CYS A 213 3.49 -20.82 -8.31
N VAL A 214 4.78 -21.17 -8.44
CA VAL A 214 5.41 -22.20 -7.60
C VAL A 214 5.57 -21.71 -6.16
N GLU A 215 6.07 -20.50 -5.97
CA GLU A 215 6.30 -19.94 -4.64
C GLU A 215 5.00 -19.61 -3.89
N SER A 216 3.93 -19.27 -4.60
CA SER A 216 2.63 -19.02 -3.97
C SER A 216 2.07 -20.23 -3.25
N ALA A 217 2.47 -21.44 -3.65
CA ALA A 217 2.12 -22.69 -2.94
C ALA A 217 2.69 -22.75 -1.51
N LEU A 218 3.76 -22.00 -1.22
CA LEU A 218 4.30 -21.92 0.14
C LEU A 218 3.32 -21.28 1.13
N MET A 219 2.41 -20.40 0.66
CA MET A 219 1.42 -19.79 1.53
C MET A 219 0.43 -20.81 2.09
N PRO A 220 -0.32 -21.61 1.31
CA PRO A 220 -1.20 -22.64 1.85
C PRO A 220 -0.43 -23.72 2.61
N ILE A 221 0.75 -24.14 2.17
CA ILE A 221 1.58 -25.12 2.88
C ILE A 221 1.94 -24.60 4.28
N GLY A 222 2.41 -23.34 4.38
CA GLY A 222 2.72 -22.72 5.65
C GLY A 222 1.50 -22.58 6.57
N LEU A 223 0.33 -22.25 6.03
CA LEU A 223 -0.91 -22.13 6.80
C LEU A 223 -1.40 -23.48 7.33
N PHE A 224 -1.39 -24.53 6.51
CA PHE A 224 -1.74 -25.88 6.96
C PHE A 224 -0.77 -26.37 8.03
N MET A 225 0.54 -26.20 7.80
CA MET A 225 1.55 -26.51 8.78
C MET A 225 1.33 -25.76 10.09
N PHE A 226 1.04 -24.44 10.04
CA PHE A 226 0.71 -23.65 11.22
C PHE A 226 -0.50 -24.21 11.96
N GLY A 227 -1.60 -24.51 11.25
CA GLY A 227 -2.83 -25.04 11.84
C GLY A 227 -2.63 -26.38 12.56
N TRP A 228 -1.81 -27.27 12.00
CA TRP A 228 -1.55 -28.60 12.61
C TRP A 228 -0.45 -28.59 13.67
N THR A 229 0.35 -27.54 13.76
CA THR A 229 1.46 -27.46 14.73
C THR A 229 1.21 -26.52 15.90
N CYS A 230 0.03 -25.90 15.98
CA CYS A 230 -0.35 -24.96 17.06
C CYS A 230 -0.72 -25.65 18.39
N PHE A 231 -0.43 -26.94 18.58
CA PHE A 231 -0.76 -27.67 19.80
C PHE A 231 0.33 -27.49 20.88
N PRO A 232 -0.03 -27.60 22.18
CA PRO A 232 0.92 -27.41 23.29
C PRO A 232 2.07 -28.43 23.28
N ASP A 233 1.83 -29.62 22.75
CA ASP A 233 2.81 -30.73 22.71
C ASP A 233 3.92 -30.54 21.68
N ILE A 234 3.73 -29.59 20.74
CA ILE A 234 4.69 -29.34 19.66
C ILE A 234 5.57 -28.13 20.05
N HIS A 235 6.86 -28.28 19.81
CA HIS A 235 7.82 -27.21 20.11
C HIS A 235 7.50 -25.92 19.33
N TRP A 236 7.54 -24.78 19.98
CA TRP A 236 7.16 -23.46 19.43
C TRP A 236 7.91 -23.03 18.15
N ILE A 237 9.08 -23.60 17.88
CA ILE A 237 9.85 -23.33 16.66
C ILE A 237 9.10 -23.83 15.40
N VAL A 238 8.36 -24.94 15.48
CA VAL A 238 7.68 -25.52 14.31
C VAL A 238 6.60 -24.60 13.74
N PRO A 239 5.65 -24.07 14.54
CA PRO A 239 4.71 -23.09 14.04
C PRO A 239 5.40 -21.76 13.61
N SER A 240 6.56 -21.41 14.19
CA SER A 240 7.34 -20.24 13.73
C SER A 240 7.93 -20.44 12.33
N ILE A 241 8.40 -21.62 11.99
CA ILE A 241 8.84 -21.99 10.62
C ILE A 241 7.64 -21.92 9.66
N ALA A 242 6.48 -22.38 10.07
CA ALA A 242 5.26 -22.32 9.27
C ALA A 242 4.88 -20.87 8.91
N ILE A 243 5.00 -19.94 9.86
CA ILE A 243 4.80 -18.51 9.64
C ILE A 243 5.81 -17.97 8.62
N THR A 244 7.08 -18.37 8.72
CA THR A 244 8.12 -17.99 7.75
C THR A 244 7.75 -18.42 6.34
N LEU A 245 7.33 -19.66 6.15
CA LEU A 245 6.93 -20.22 4.84
C LEU A 245 5.70 -19.48 4.27
N ALA A 246 4.67 -19.27 5.11
CA ALA A 246 3.48 -18.54 4.70
C ALA A 246 3.83 -17.10 4.24
N THR A 247 4.72 -16.42 4.98
CA THR A 247 5.18 -15.06 4.65
C THR A 247 5.93 -15.04 3.32
N MET A 248 6.76 -16.04 3.04
CA MET A 248 7.46 -16.16 1.75
C MET A 248 6.48 -16.31 0.59
N GLY A 249 5.44 -17.13 0.73
CA GLY A 249 4.39 -17.26 -0.29
C GLY A 249 3.61 -15.98 -0.52
N ILE A 250 3.23 -15.26 0.54
CA ILE A 250 2.54 -13.96 0.43
C ILE A 250 3.43 -12.92 -0.27
N PHE A 251 4.73 -12.91 0.04
CA PHE A 251 5.70 -12.04 -0.63
C PHE A 251 5.74 -12.29 -2.13
N ALA A 252 5.82 -13.56 -2.54
CA ALA A 252 5.91 -13.95 -3.95
C ALA A 252 4.67 -13.50 -4.73
N ILE A 253 3.47 -13.70 -4.19
CA ILE A 253 2.20 -13.25 -4.79
C ILE A 253 2.21 -11.73 -4.95
N TYR A 254 2.56 -11.01 -3.89
CA TYR A 254 2.57 -9.54 -3.90
C TYR A 254 3.55 -8.99 -4.95
N LEU A 255 4.78 -9.50 -4.97
CA LEU A 255 5.82 -9.07 -5.90
C LEU A 255 5.45 -9.36 -7.35
N ALA A 256 4.91 -10.54 -7.63
CA ALA A 256 4.53 -10.94 -8.99
C ALA A 256 3.42 -10.06 -9.54
N VAL A 257 2.35 -9.88 -8.78
CA VAL A 257 1.21 -9.05 -9.21
C VAL A 257 1.63 -7.58 -9.37
N PHE A 258 2.44 -7.08 -8.45
CA PHE A 258 2.95 -5.71 -8.53
C PHE A 258 3.77 -5.47 -9.80
N ASN A 259 4.71 -6.38 -10.10
CA ASN A 259 5.53 -6.30 -11.31
C ASN A 259 4.69 -6.48 -12.57
N TYR A 260 3.79 -7.46 -12.60
CA TYR A 260 2.95 -7.73 -13.76
C TYR A 260 2.06 -6.53 -14.11
N LEU A 261 1.36 -5.95 -13.15
CA LEU A 261 0.52 -4.77 -13.37
C LEU A 261 1.35 -3.55 -13.79
N ALA A 262 2.55 -3.37 -13.23
CA ALA A 262 3.44 -2.27 -13.60
C ALA A 262 3.94 -2.40 -15.04
N ASP A 263 4.34 -3.61 -15.44
CA ASP A 263 4.90 -3.89 -16.76
C ASP A 263 3.83 -3.92 -17.87
N THR A 264 2.60 -4.37 -17.56
CA THR A 264 1.51 -4.48 -18.54
C THR A 264 0.83 -3.14 -18.80
N TYR A 265 0.58 -2.36 -17.74
CA TYR A 265 -0.22 -1.14 -17.87
C TYR A 265 0.59 0.15 -18.01
N HIS A 266 1.93 0.10 -18.01
CA HIS A 266 2.84 1.23 -18.24
C HIS A 266 2.29 2.61 -17.81
N ARG A 267 1.65 3.34 -18.73
CA ARG A 267 1.08 4.69 -18.48
C ARG A 267 0.00 4.69 -17.39
N TYR A 268 -0.74 3.60 -17.23
CA TYR A 268 -1.84 3.43 -16.28
C TYR A 268 -1.46 2.57 -15.06
N ALA A 269 -0.20 2.16 -14.95
CA ALA A 269 0.29 1.29 -13.88
C ALA A 269 -0.05 1.83 -12.49
N SER A 270 0.08 3.13 -12.26
CA SER A 270 -0.27 3.75 -10.97
C SER A 270 -1.75 3.60 -10.61
N SER A 271 -2.65 3.67 -11.61
CA SER A 271 -4.10 3.49 -11.40
C SER A 271 -4.45 2.01 -11.15
N ALA A 272 -3.82 1.07 -11.86
CA ALA A 272 -4.01 -0.37 -11.63
C ALA A 272 -3.50 -0.78 -10.25
N LEU A 273 -2.32 -0.29 -9.84
CA LEU A 273 -1.78 -0.52 -8.49
C LEU A 273 -2.62 0.13 -7.38
N ALA A 274 -3.23 1.29 -7.64
CA ALA A 274 -4.17 1.91 -6.71
C ALA A 274 -5.44 1.07 -6.53
N ALA A 275 -5.99 0.52 -7.63
CA ALA A 275 -7.12 -0.41 -7.58
C ALA A 275 -6.81 -1.66 -6.75
N GLN A 276 -5.67 -2.30 -7.00
CA GLN A 276 -5.18 -3.43 -6.24
C GLN A 276 -5.00 -3.09 -4.75
N SER A 277 -4.42 -1.93 -4.43
CA SER A 277 -4.23 -1.50 -3.04
C SER A 277 -5.55 -1.23 -2.32
N PHE A 278 -6.55 -0.71 -3.02
CA PHE A 278 -7.90 -0.53 -2.48
C PHE A 278 -8.54 -1.88 -2.12
N CYS A 279 -8.56 -2.84 -3.03
CA CYS A 279 -9.11 -4.19 -2.78
C CYS A 279 -8.40 -4.88 -1.62
N ARG A 280 -7.07 -4.81 -1.58
CA ARG A 280 -6.24 -5.35 -0.51
C ARG A 280 -6.63 -4.81 0.86
N ASN A 281 -6.74 -3.51 0.99
CA ASN A 281 -7.04 -2.88 2.27
C ASN A 281 -8.49 -3.10 2.71
N MET A 282 -9.44 -3.12 1.77
CA MET A 282 -10.85 -3.37 2.06
C MET A 282 -11.07 -4.80 2.56
N LEU A 283 -10.62 -5.80 1.80
CA LEU A 283 -10.80 -7.20 2.16
C LEU A 283 -10.06 -7.56 3.46
N GLY A 284 -8.84 -7.06 3.61
CA GLY A 284 -8.04 -7.30 4.82
C GLY A 284 -8.72 -6.76 6.09
N LYS A 285 -9.28 -5.55 6.03
CA LYS A 285 -10.01 -4.95 7.16
C LYS A 285 -11.31 -5.69 7.46
N LEU A 286 -12.10 -6.01 6.44
CA LEU A 286 -13.38 -6.71 6.61
C LEU A 286 -13.19 -8.06 7.31
N LEU A 287 -12.21 -8.87 6.86
CA LEU A 287 -11.93 -10.17 7.47
C LEU A 287 -11.36 -10.02 8.90
N SER A 288 -10.49 -9.07 9.15
CA SER A 288 -9.95 -8.83 10.50
C SER A 288 -11.05 -8.44 11.49
N ILE A 289 -11.99 -7.57 11.11
CA ILE A 289 -13.12 -7.17 11.94
C ILE A 289 -14.03 -8.37 12.21
N SER A 290 -14.32 -9.19 11.19
CA SER A 290 -15.16 -10.38 11.33
C SER A 290 -14.58 -11.38 12.33
N VAL A 291 -13.26 -11.63 12.25
CA VAL A 291 -12.59 -12.57 13.19
C VAL A 291 -12.52 -12.01 14.60
N LEU A 292 -12.20 -10.72 14.77
CA LEU A 292 -12.23 -10.08 16.08
C LEU A 292 -13.63 -10.11 16.70
N GLY A 293 -14.68 -9.93 15.90
CA GLY A 293 -16.08 -10.07 16.32
C GLY A 293 -16.37 -11.48 16.83
N VAL A 294 -16.00 -12.50 16.07
CA VAL A 294 -16.22 -13.91 16.44
C VAL A 294 -15.41 -14.29 17.68
N THR A 295 -14.13 -13.92 17.77
CA THR A 295 -13.28 -14.22 18.94
C THR A 295 -13.70 -13.45 20.18
N GLY A 296 -14.15 -12.21 20.02
CA GLY A 296 -14.74 -11.42 21.12
C GLY A 296 -16.02 -12.05 21.68
N LEU A 297 -16.92 -12.50 20.79
CA LEU A 297 -18.16 -13.18 21.18
C LEU A 297 -17.89 -14.52 21.88
N THR A 298 -16.93 -15.31 21.40
CA THR A 298 -16.60 -16.60 22.04
C THR A 298 -15.92 -16.43 23.40
N SER A 299 -15.09 -15.40 23.60
CA SER A 299 -14.47 -15.10 24.89
C SER A 299 -15.48 -14.52 25.89
N TYR A 300 -16.45 -13.74 25.44
CA TYR A 300 -17.57 -13.26 26.25
C TYR A 300 -18.47 -14.40 26.70
N ARG A 301 -18.85 -15.32 25.80
CA ARG A 301 -19.67 -16.49 26.12
C ARG A 301 -19.02 -17.42 27.17
N ARG A 302 -17.68 -17.50 27.21
CA ARG A 302 -16.95 -18.28 28.25
C ARG A 302 -16.86 -17.57 29.59
N ARG A 303 -17.07 -16.27 29.68
CA ARG A 303 -17.04 -15.51 30.96
C ARG A 303 -18.41 -15.40 31.63
N LEU A 304 -19.48 -15.76 30.92
CA LEU A 304 -20.79 -15.87 31.56
C LEU A 304 -20.78 -17.11 32.45
N PRO A 305 -21.03 -16.98 33.77
CA PRO A 305 -21.28 -18.14 34.61
C PRO A 305 -22.46 -18.90 33.98
N ALA A 306 -22.39 -20.22 34.06
CA ALA A 306 -23.47 -21.12 33.59
C ALA A 306 -24.74 -20.89 34.41
N HIS A 307 -25.34 -19.71 34.31
CA HIS A 307 -26.66 -19.42 34.83
C HIS A 307 -27.65 -19.70 33.71
N ASN A 308 -28.58 -20.55 34.03
CA ASN A 308 -29.54 -21.21 33.17
C ASN A 308 -30.65 -20.24 32.72
N ASP A 309 -30.30 -19.11 32.11
CA ASP A 309 -31.29 -18.18 31.54
C ASP A 309 -31.24 -18.20 30.01
N ALA A 310 -32.12 -19.04 29.45
CA ALA A 310 -32.32 -19.26 28.03
C ALA A 310 -32.85 -18.03 27.24
N ASN A 311 -32.86 -16.83 27.83
CA ASN A 311 -33.57 -15.66 27.27
C ASN A 311 -32.73 -14.39 27.05
N VAL A 312 -31.38 -14.46 27.02
CA VAL A 312 -30.60 -13.27 26.66
C VAL A 312 -30.24 -13.33 25.19
N GLN A 313 -31.07 -12.69 24.37
CA GLN A 313 -30.88 -12.58 22.92
C GLN A 313 -29.57 -11.80 22.59
N PRO A 314 -28.76 -12.29 21.61
CA PRO A 314 -27.54 -11.60 21.14
C PRO A 314 -27.82 -10.20 20.57
N ALA A 315 -29.08 -9.89 20.25
CA ALA A 315 -29.49 -8.61 19.70
C ALA A 315 -29.28 -7.40 20.64
N TYR A 316 -29.22 -7.60 21.97
CA TYR A 316 -29.06 -6.49 22.92
C TYR A 316 -27.65 -5.90 22.94
N PHE A 317 -26.60 -6.70 22.71
CA PHE A 317 -25.21 -6.23 22.70
C PHE A 317 -24.93 -5.38 21.47
N TRP A 318 -25.36 -5.83 20.30
CA TRP A 318 -25.20 -5.08 19.05
C TRP A 318 -26.01 -3.78 19.03
N ARG A 319 -27.16 -3.78 19.64
CA ARG A 319 -28.00 -2.58 19.73
C ARG A 319 -27.35 -1.51 20.62
N ARG A 320 -26.62 -1.89 21.67
CA ARG A 320 -25.95 -0.94 22.59
C ARG A 320 -24.65 -0.39 21.99
N GLU A 321 -23.86 -1.20 21.30
CA GLU A 321 -22.64 -0.71 20.61
C GLU A 321 -22.96 0.09 19.34
N LEU A 322 -23.94 -0.33 18.55
CA LEU A 322 -24.41 0.43 17.41
C LEU A 322 -25.06 1.74 17.86
N SER A 323 -25.87 1.76 18.91
CA SER A 323 -26.45 3.00 19.43
C SER A 323 -25.40 3.94 20.01
N ALA A 324 -24.33 3.44 20.64
CA ALA A 324 -23.21 4.27 21.11
C ALA A 324 -22.42 4.88 19.95
N ARG A 325 -22.15 4.11 18.87
CA ARG A 325 -21.50 4.64 17.67
C ARG A 325 -22.37 5.64 16.94
N TRP A 326 -23.66 5.36 16.77
CA TRP A 326 -24.61 6.32 16.18
C TRP A 326 -24.75 7.60 17.01
N HIS A 327 -24.58 7.52 18.32
CA HIS A 327 -24.62 8.72 19.16
C HIS A 327 -23.40 9.63 18.95
N TRP A 328 -22.21 9.08 18.71
CA TRP A 328 -21.01 9.85 18.37
C TRP A 328 -21.10 10.45 16.97
N ASP A 329 -21.54 9.68 15.97
CA ASP A 329 -21.70 10.17 14.60
C ASP A 329 -22.79 11.25 14.48
N VAL A 330 -23.87 11.16 15.26
CA VAL A 330 -24.95 12.18 15.29
C VAL A 330 -24.53 13.43 16.06
N VAL A 331 -23.69 13.29 17.10
CA VAL A 331 -23.17 14.45 17.85
C VAL A 331 -22.16 15.22 16.98
N ASP A 332 -21.30 14.55 16.23
CA ASP A 332 -20.38 15.22 15.30
C ASP A 332 -21.10 15.86 14.11
N ALA A 333 -22.14 15.22 13.57
CA ALA A 333 -22.95 15.78 12.50
C ALA A 333 -23.71 17.05 12.96
N ARG A 334 -24.20 17.09 14.20
CA ARG A 334 -24.85 18.29 14.76
C ARG A 334 -23.85 19.40 15.09
N ALA A 335 -22.63 19.07 15.49
CA ALA A 335 -21.57 20.04 15.71
C ALA A 335 -21.12 20.73 14.41
N LEU A 336 -21.12 20.00 13.29
CA LEU A 336 -20.84 20.56 11.96
C LEU A 336 -21.98 21.46 11.45
N ASP A 337 -23.24 21.11 11.73
CA ASP A 337 -24.40 21.90 11.28
C ASP A 337 -24.51 23.24 12.05
N THR A 338 -24.16 23.27 13.33
CA THR A 338 -24.12 24.51 14.13
C THR A 338 -22.97 25.43 13.72
N SER A 339 -21.83 24.90 13.27
CA SER A 339 -20.72 25.72 12.78
C SER A 339 -21.02 26.39 11.42
N VAL A 340 -21.78 25.70 10.55
CA VAL A 340 -22.22 26.24 9.25
C VAL A 340 -23.29 27.33 9.44
N LEU A 341 -24.20 27.18 10.40
CA LEU A 341 -25.18 28.19 10.72
C LEU A 341 -24.55 29.44 11.38
N TRP A 342 -23.48 29.27 12.16
CA TRP A 342 -22.76 30.40 12.77
C TRP A 342 -21.97 31.19 11.74
N ALA A 343 -21.37 30.55 10.76
CA ALA A 343 -20.67 31.22 9.65
C ALA A 343 -21.62 31.97 8.72
N LYS A 344 -22.88 31.55 8.60
CA LYS A 344 -23.88 32.20 7.75
C LYS A 344 -24.46 33.45 8.39
N ASN A 345 -24.54 33.52 9.74
CA ASN A 345 -25.03 34.69 10.46
C ASN A 345 -24.00 35.85 10.57
N GLN A 346 -22.71 35.56 10.39
CA GLN A 346 -21.66 36.58 10.36
C GLN A 346 -21.48 37.27 8.98
N SER A 347 -22.15 36.77 7.94
CA SER A 347 -22.09 37.37 6.61
C SER A 347 -23.27 38.32 6.30
N GLU A 348 -24.19 38.47 7.26
CA GLU A 348 -25.37 39.38 7.12
C GLU A 348 -25.35 40.57 8.12
N GLU A 349 -24.28 40.74 8.90
CA GLU A 349 -23.93 41.99 9.62
C GLU A 349 -22.70 42.65 8.96
#